data_9006e5f8c48ada4a13aa98855d7410f7
#
_entry.id   9006e5f8c48ada4a13aa98855d7410f7
#
_cell.length_a   1.000
_cell.length_b   1.000
_cell.length_c   1.000
_cell.angle_alpha   90.00
_cell.angle_beta   90.00
_cell.angle_gamma   90.00
#
_symmetry.space_group_name_H-M   'P 1'
#
loop_
_entity.id
_entity.type
_entity.pdbx_description
1 polymer ?
#
loop_
_entity_poly.entity_id
_entity_poly.type
_entity_poly.pdbx_seq_one_letter_code
_entity_poly.pdbx_strand_id
1 'polypeptide(L)'
;MAETRTDAEIAQNYKAMGDSVDLIQSIVTEKKNADGELMVMQNATDAEKKERVNINVGYIEYMKALTDWKGNEDWTDVDKAITDGKAYVG
;
A
#
# COMPACT_ATOMS: atom_id res chain seq x y z
N MET A 1 13.89 17.40 16.97
CA MET A 1 12.50 17.70 16.63
C MET A 1 12.27 17.34 15.16
N ALA A 2 11.24 16.59 14.87
CA ALA A 2 10.94 16.22 13.49
C ALA A 2 10.43 17.45 12.72
N GLU A 3 10.96 17.64 11.53
CA GLU A 3 10.48 18.72 10.67
C GLU A 3 9.15 18.35 10.05
N THR A 4 8.24 19.33 9.95
CA THR A 4 7.00 19.15 9.23
C THR A 4 7.29 19.09 7.73
N ARG A 5 6.70 18.12 7.04
CA ARG A 5 6.86 17.99 5.60
C ARG A 5 6.20 19.18 4.89
N THR A 6 6.74 19.56 3.74
CA THR A 6 6.13 20.57 2.89
C THR A 6 4.83 20.03 2.27
N ASP A 7 3.99 20.93 1.76
CA ASP A 7 2.76 20.53 1.06
C ASP A 7 3.06 19.62 -0.13
N ALA A 8 4.13 19.89 -0.86
CA ALA A 8 4.56 19.05 -1.99
C ALA A 8 4.97 17.66 -1.53
N GLU A 9 5.68 17.56 -0.41
CA GLU A 9 6.10 16.26 0.15
C GLU A 9 4.89 15.48 0.64
N ILE A 10 3.94 16.12 1.31
CA ILE A 10 2.70 15.48 1.78
C ILE A 10 1.93 14.93 0.59
N ALA A 11 1.75 15.71 -0.48
CA ALA A 11 1.05 15.27 -1.68
C ALA A 11 1.76 14.09 -2.35
N GLN A 12 3.08 14.14 -2.45
CA GLN A 12 3.88 13.06 -3.03
C GLN A 12 3.78 11.78 -2.20
N ASN A 13 3.85 11.91 -0.87
CA ASN A 13 3.73 10.76 0.01
C ASN A 13 2.32 10.14 -0.05
N TYR A 14 1.29 10.96 -0.14
CA TYR A 14 -0.09 10.47 -0.29
C TYR A 14 -0.24 9.67 -1.59
N LYS A 15 0.33 10.19 -2.69
CA LYS A 15 0.34 9.47 -3.97
C LYS A 15 1.10 8.16 -3.88
N ALA A 16 2.26 8.15 -3.23
CA ALA A 16 3.06 6.95 -3.05
C ALA A 16 2.32 5.89 -2.21
N MET A 17 1.54 6.31 -1.22
CA MET A 17 0.69 5.40 -0.46
C MET A 17 -0.39 4.79 -1.35
N GLY A 18 -0.97 5.57 -2.27
CA GLY A 18 -1.93 5.07 -3.25
C GLY A 18 -1.31 3.99 -4.14
N ASP A 19 -0.07 4.18 -4.57
CA ASP A 19 0.65 3.18 -5.36
C ASP A 19 0.87 1.89 -4.54
N SER A 20 1.18 2.02 -3.25
CA SER A 20 1.32 0.86 -2.36
C SER A 20 -0.01 0.15 -2.16
N VAL A 21 -1.11 0.88 -2.02
CA VAL A 21 -2.46 0.31 -1.95
C VAL A 21 -2.75 -0.52 -3.20
N ASP A 22 -2.48 0.03 -4.37
CA ASP A 22 -2.71 -0.67 -5.63
C ASP A 22 -1.86 -1.95 -5.73
N LEU A 23 -0.61 -1.89 -5.29
CA LEU A 23 0.26 -3.06 -5.28
C LEU A 23 -0.27 -4.14 -4.33
N ILE A 24 -0.63 -3.77 -3.11
CA ILE A 24 -1.20 -4.71 -2.13
C ILE A 24 -2.43 -5.39 -2.71
N GLN A 25 -3.38 -4.61 -3.23
CA GLN A 25 -4.63 -5.16 -3.75
C GLN A 25 -4.41 -6.01 -4.99
N SER A 26 -3.45 -5.65 -5.85
CA SER A 26 -3.12 -6.46 -7.03
C SER A 26 -2.58 -7.84 -6.65
N ILE A 27 -1.81 -7.92 -5.56
CA ILE A 27 -1.29 -9.20 -5.06
C ILE A 27 -2.41 -9.99 -4.37
N VAL A 28 -3.14 -9.34 -3.46
CA VAL A 28 -4.19 -9.98 -2.65
C VAL A 28 -5.31 -10.55 -3.51
N THR A 29 -5.73 -9.82 -4.54
CA THR A 29 -6.81 -10.24 -5.45
C THR A 29 -6.31 -11.05 -6.64
N GLU A 30 -4.99 -11.25 -6.75
CA GLU A 30 -4.37 -11.91 -7.90
C GLU A 30 -4.82 -11.29 -9.22
N LYS A 31 -4.73 -9.96 -9.30
CA LYS A 31 -5.17 -9.22 -10.49
C LYS A 31 -4.45 -9.70 -11.73
N LYS A 32 -5.22 -10.00 -12.79
CA LYS A 32 -4.71 -10.56 -14.04
C LYS A 32 -4.93 -9.60 -15.20
N ASN A 33 -4.06 -9.72 -16.21
CA ASN A 33 -4.22 -9.02 -17.48
C ASN A 33 -5.22 -9.76 -18.38
N ALA A 34 -5.41 -9.25 -19.60
CA ALA A 34 -6.36 -9.84 -20.56
C ALA A 34 -6.00 -11.29 -20.96
N ASP A 35 -4.74 -11.68 -20.84
CA ASP A 35 -4.28 -13.02 -21.16
C ASP A 35 -4.37 -13.99 -19.97
N GLY A 36 -4.88 -13.54 -18.83
CA GLY A 36 -5.00 -14.36 -17.63
C GLY A 36 -3.72 -14.49 -16.82
N GLU A 37 -2.71 -13.68 -17.12
CA GLU A 37 -1.44 -13.66 -16.38
C GLU A 37 -1.50 -12.65 -15.24
N LEU A 38 -0.88 -12.99 -14.10
CA LEU A 38 -0.78 -12.05 -12.99
C LEU A 38 -0.09 -10.76 -13.43
N MET A 39 -0.63 -9.62 -13.05
CA MET A 39 -0.06 -8.32 -13.41
C MET A 39 1.19 -8.00 -12.60
N VAL A 40 1.31 -8.54 -11.40
CA VAL A 40 2.47 -8.32 -10.53
C VAL A 40 2.96 -9.64 -9.96
N MET A 41 4.27 -9.73 -9.77
CA MET A 41 4.91 -10.87 -9.10
C MET A 41 4.57 -12.23 -9.74
N GLN A 42 4.56 -12.30 -11.07
CA GLN A 42 4.14 -13.48 -11.83
C GLN A 42 4.84 -14.77 -11.42
N ASN A 43 6.14 -14.71 -11.14
CA ASN A 43 6.96 -15.87 -10.84
C ASN A 43 7.34 -15.96 -9.36
N ALA A 44 6.67 -15.22 -8.52
CA ALA A 44 6.97 -15.18 -7.09
C ALA A 44 6.31 -16.34 -6.36
N THR A 45 6.98 -16.82 -5.32
CA THR A 45 6.38 -17.79 -4.40
C THR A 45 5.34 -17.10 -3.51
N ASP A 46 4.50 -17.90 -2.86
CA ASP A 46 3.54 -17.36 -1.89
C ASP A 46 4.25 -16.60 -0.77
N ALA A 47 5.37 -17.11 -0.29
CA ALA A 47 6.16 -16.45 0.75
C ALA A 47 6.67 -15.09 0.30
N GLU A 48 7.15 -14.98 -0.94
CA GLU A 48 7.61 -13.72 -1.52
C GLU A 48 6.48 -12.71 -1.67
N LYS A 49 5.31 -13.17 -2.10
CA LYS A 49 4.12 -12.32 -2.21
C LYS A 49 3.69 -11.78 -0.85
N LYS A 50 3.66 -12.64 0.16
CA LYS A 50 3.31 -12.25 1.54
C LYS A 50 4.31 -11.26 2.11
N GLU A 51 5.59 -11.47 1.85
CA GLU A 51 6.62 -10.52 2.28
C GLU A 51 6.43 -9.14 1.64
N ARG A 52 6.15 -9.10 0.34
CA ARG A 52 5.90 -7.84 -0.36
C ARG A 52 4.69 -7.11 0.20
N VAL A 53 3.60 -7.84 0.42
CA VAL A 53 2.38 -7.27 1.03
C VAL A 53 2.71 -6.74 2.42
N ASN A 54 3.40 -7.51 3.24
CA ASN A 54 3.73 -7.11 4.59
C ASN A 54 4.57 -5.83 4.64
N ILE A 55 5.56 -5.70 3.77
CA ILE A 55 6.40 -4.51 3.67
C ILE A 55 5.55 -3.29 3.31
N ASN A 56 4.66 -3.43 2.32
CA ASN A 56 3.82 -2.32 1.87
C ASN A 56 2.76 -1.94 2.90
N VAL A 57 2.17 -2.92 3.59
CA VAL A 57 1.26 -2.65 4.72
C VAL A 57 1.97 -1.86 5.81
N GLY A 58 3.17 -2.27 6.19
CA GLY A 58 3.98 -1.55 7.18
C GLY A 58 4.26 -0.12 6.76
N TYR A 59 4.57 0.09 5.48
CA TYR A 59 4.82 1.42 4.94
C TYR A 59 3.59 2.33 5.06
N ILE A 60 2.42 1.87 4.60
CA ILE A 60 1.22 2.71 4.65
C ILE A 60 0.71 2.92 6.07
N GLU A 61 0.90 1.96 6.96
CA GLU A 61 0.58 2.15 8.38
C GLU A 61 1.47 3.23 9.00
N TYR A 62 2.79 3.16 8.74
CA TYR A 62 3.74 4.15 9.24
C TYR A 62 3.39 5.54 8.73
N MET A 63 3.16 5.67 7.44
CA MET A 63 2.87 6.96 6.82
C MET A 63 1.56 7.55 7.33
N LYS A 64 0.50 6.74 7.44
CA LYS A 64 -0.79 7.21 7.95
C LYS A 64 -0.67 7.72 9.38
N ALA A 65 0.20 7.13 10.19
CA ALA A 65 0.37 7.51 11.59
C ALA A 65 1.08 8.85 11.79
N LEU A 66 1.69 9.42 10.74
CA LEU A 66 2.30 10.75 10.83
C LEU A 66 1.22 11.80 11.14
N THR A 67 1.63 12.85 11.88
CA THR A 67 0.69 13.80 12.45
C THR A 67 0.53 15.10 11.66
N ASP A 68 1.27 15.25 10.56
CA ASP A 68 1.29 16.48 9.78
C ASP A 68 0.42 16.44 8.51
N TRP A 69 -0.49 15.48 8.43
CA TRP A 69 -1.46 15.43 7.34
C TRP A 69 -2.42 16.62 7.42
N LYS A 70 -2.98 16.99 6.28
CA LYS A 70 -3.81 18.19 6.18
C LYS A 70 -5.20 18.04 6.77
N GLY A 71 -5.66 16.82 6.97
CA GLY A 71 -6.97 16.53 7.57
C GLY A 71 -8.08 16.32 6.55
N ASN A 72 -7.78 16.43 5.25
CA ASN A 72 -8.75 16.20 4.17
C ASN A 72 -8.43 14.97 3.33
N GLU A 73 -7.47 14.16 3.78
CA GLU A 73 -7.12 12.92 3.10
C GLU A 73 -8.24 11.89 3.25
N ASP A 74 -8.46 11.11 2.20
CA ASP A 74 -9.37 9.97 2.25
C ASP A 74 -8.57 8.72 2.54
N TRP A 75 -8.79 8.12 3.70
CA TRP A 75 -8.07 6.93 4.15
C TRP A 75 -8.80 5.63 3.86
N THR A 76 -9.95 5.67 3.18
CA THR A 76 -10.79 4.49 2.94
C THR A 76 -10.01 3.35 2.27
N ASP A 77 -9.34 3.66 1.16
CA ASP A 77 -8.59 2.64 0.41
C ASP A 77 -7.35 2.18 1.16
N VAL A 78 -6.69 3.08 1.88
CA VAL A 78 -5.54 2.75 2.72
C VAL A 78 -5.96 1.79 3.83
N ASP A 79 -7.04 2.09 4.53
CA ASP A 79 -7.54 1.25 5.62
C ASP A 79 -7.96 -0.13 5.11
N LYS A 80 -8.61 -0.18 3.95
CA LYS A 80 -8.99 -1.44 3.32
C LYS A 80 -7.77 -2.27 2.95
N ALA A 81 -6.76 -1.65 2.36
CA ALA A 81 -5.52 -2.35 1.98
C ALA A 81 -4.79 -2.89 3.21
N ILE A 82 -4.77 -2.15 4.31
CA ILE A 82 -4.18 -2.63 5.55
C ILE A 82 -4.90 -3.88 6.05
N THR A 83 -6.23 -3.84 6.10
CA THR A 83 -7.05 -4.97 6.55
C THR A 83 -6.86 -6.18 5.63
N ASP A 84 -7.00 -5.98 4.32
CA ASP A 84 -6.90 -7.06 3.33
C ASP A 84 -5.49 -7.63 3.29
N GLY A 85 -4.48 -6.78 3.38
CA GLY A 85 -3.09 -7.20 3.37
C GLY A 85 -2.73 -8.03 4.60
N LYS A 86 -3.16 -7.60 5.78
CA LYS A 86 -2.93 -8.37 7.02
C LYS A 86 -3.61 -9.73 6.98
N ALA A 87 -4.83 -9.80 6.46
CA ALA A 87 -5.54 -11.07 6.29
C ALA A 87 -4.82 -12.00 5.32
N TYR A 88 -4.26 -11.45 4.26
CA TYR A 88 -3.51 -12.21 3.26
C TYR A 88 -2.20 -12.79 3.83
N VAL A 89 -1.49 -11.99 4.62
CA VAL A 89 -0.24 -12.44 5.25
C VAL A 89 -0.49 -13.50 6.31
N GLY A 90 -1.57 -13.39 7.04
CA GLY A 90 -2.00 -14.36 8.05
C GLY A 90 -1.56 -14.03 9.46
#